data_94f6fc8f5c961d289d74780de41b94ec
#
_entry.id   94f6fc8f5c961d289d74780de41b94ec
#
_cell.length_a   1.000
_cell.length_b   1.000
_cell.length_c   1.000
_cell.angle_alpha   90.00
_cell.angle_beta   90.00
_cell.angle_gamma   90.00
#
_symmetry.space_group_name_H-M   'P 1'
#
loop_
_entity.id
_entity.type
_entity.pdbx_description
1 polymer ?
#
loop_
_entity_poly.entity_id
_entity_poly.type
_entity_poly.pdbx_seq_one_letter_code
_entity_poly.pdbx_strand_id
1 'polypeptide(L)'
;MKSMTKVLVAGALVTGFGLGWAAKGDEAVVSAQAFKPFMMKRIYTGDDGLSHVEQVELNAQSVLEKVTGAVVRVSQPGSFSDWHVGPTRRYIINLTGGGQLEVAEGKVDLSPGTVEYIDDLTGKGHTTANVGQEPRVSIHLQFEDQQQIIGPIGQK
;
A
#
# COMPACT_ATOMS: atom_id res chain seq x y z
N MET A 1 79.03 5.59 -22.41
CA MET A 1 77.88 4.84 -21.81
C MET A 1 77.18 5.70 -20.79
N LYS A 2 76.15 6.42 -21.20
CA LYS A 2 75.26 7.15 -20.27
C LYS A 2 73.90 7.38 -20.94
N SER A 3 72.85 7.08 -20.23
CA SER A 3 71.50 7.56 -20.47
C SER A 3 70.61 6.80 -21.46
N MET A 4 70.02 5.71 -20.99
CA MET A 4 68.76 5.18 -21.57
C MET A 4 67.69 4.82 -20.50
N THR A 5 67.75 5.46 -19.32
CA THR A 5 66.83 5.07 -18.25
C THR A 5 65.84 6.17 -17.85
N LYS A 6 65.76 7.27 -18.59
CA LYS A 6 64.87 8.40 -18.21
C LYS A 6 63.62 8.59 -19.11
N VAL A 7 63.43 7.78 -20.11
CA VAL A 7 62.25 7.97 -21.03
C VAL A 7 61.05 7.07 -20.69
N LEU A 8 61.25 6.03 -19.91
CA LEU A 8 60.18 5.04 -19.62
C LEU A 8 59.25 5.39 -18.46
N VAL A 9 59.60 6.40 -17.63
CA VAL A 9 58.77 6.78 -16.47
C VAL A 9 57.72 7.84 -16.81
N ALA A 10 57.93 8.63 -17.85
CA ALA A 10 57.00 9.68 -18.25
C ALA A 10 55.76 9.16 -19.03
N GLY A 11 55.90 8.00 -19.74
CA GLY A 11 54.80 7.43 -20.52
C GLY A 11 53.74 6.70 -19.72
N ALA A 12 54.10 6.17 -18.52
CA ALA A 12 53.16 5.42 -17.69
C ALA A 12 52.22 6.32 -16.90
N LEU A 13 52.59 7.55 -16.65
CA LEU A 13 51.77 8.50 -15.86
C LEU A 13 50.66 9.17 -16.70
N VAL A 14 50.83 9.27 -18.03
CA VAL A 14 49.86 9.89 -18.91
C VAL A 14 48.69 8.91 -19.28
N THR A 15 49.00 7.62 -19.33
CA THR A 15 47.99 6.59 -19.62
C THR A 15 47.08 6.27 -18.44
N GLY A 16 47.56 6.44 -17.22
CA GLY A 16 46.77 6.22 -16.02
C GLY A 16 45.71 7.32 -15.77
N PHE A 17 46.02 8.56 -16.17
CA PHE A 17 45.06 9.68 -15.98
C PHE A 17 43.95 9.69 -17.05
N GLY A 18 44.23 9.19 -18.24
CA GLY A 18 43.23 9.11 -19.33
C GLY A 18 42.16 8.03 -19.11
N LEU A 19 42.53 6.90 -18.48
CA LEU A 19 41.60 5.81 -18.20
C LEU A 19 40.69 6.09 -16.97
N GLY A 20 41.12 6.91 -16.04
CA GLY A 20 40.31 7.31 -14.88
C GLY A 20 39.21 8.30 -15.22
N TRP A 21 39.29 9.02 -16.32
CA TRP A 21 38.27 9.98 -16.75
C TRP A 21 37.25 9.36 -17.72
N ALA A 22 37.62 8.34 -18.46
CA ALA A 22 36.69 7.61 -19.33
C ALA A 22 35.71 6.71 -18.53
N ALA A 23 36.04 6.37 -17.29
CA ALA A 23 35.16 5.56 -16.42
C ALA A 23 34.08 6.38 -15.66
N LYS A 24 34.02 7.69 -15.84
CA LYS A 24 33.00 8.56 -15.23
C LYS A 24 31.78 8.82 -16.12
N GLY A 25 31.64 8.09 -17.20
CA GLY A 25 30.60 8.32 -18.20
C GLY A 25 29.37 7.41 -18.13
N ASP A 26 29.37 6.37 -17.30
CA ASP A 26 28.15 5.61 -17.00
C ASP A 26 27.58 6.09 -15.68
N GLU A 27 27.03 7.30 -15.66
CA GLU A 27 25.92 7.55 -14.73
C GLU A 27 24.87 6.52 -15.08
N ALA A 28 24.73 5.52 -14.20
CA ALA A 28 23.60 4.62 -14.25
C ALA A 28 22.36 5.52 -14.27
N VAL A 29 21.76 5.68 -15.45
CA VAL A 29 20.44 6.26 -15.56
C VAL A 29 19.56 5.33 -14.75
N VAL A 30 19.33 5.69 -13.48
CA VAL A 30 18.33 5.03 -12.66
C VAL A 30 17.05 5.27 -13.42
N SER A 31 16.69 4.30 -14.24
CA SER A 31 15.39 4.25 -14.89
C SER A 31 14.40 4.45 -13.76
N ALA A 32 13.69 5.59 -13.76
CA ALA A 32 12.62 5.83 -12.83
C ALA A 32 11.64 4.66 -13.00
N GLN A 33 11.71 3.68 -12.10
CA GLN A 33 10.72 2.61 -12.06
C GLN A 33 9.37 3.30 -11.98
N ALA A 34 8.52 3.05 -12.98
CA ALA A 34 7.16 3.55 -12.97
C ALA A 34 6.53 3.13 -11.65
N PHE A 35 6.27 4.11 -10.78
CA PHE A 35 5.71 3.87 -9.45
C PHE A 35 4.33 3.25 -9.65
N LYS A 36 4.15 2.00 -9.21
CA LYS A 36 2.84 1.36 -9.26
C LYS A 36 1.95 2.07 -8.24
N PRO A 37 0.79 2.61 -8.65
CA PRO A 37 -0.12 3.27 -7.73
C PRO A 37 -0.48 2.35 -6.56
N PHE A 38 -0.57 2.91 -5.36
CA PHE A 38 -1.10 2.18 -4.22
C PHE A 38 -2.63 2.22 -4.28
N MET A 39 -3.24 1.03 -4.24
CA MET A 39 -4.70 0.88 -4.32
C MET A 39 -5.26 0.55 -2.95
N MET A 40 -6.15 1.40 -2.47
CA MET A 40 -6.93 1.17 -1.26
C MET A 40 -8.25 0.49 -1.62
N LYS A 41 -8.74 -0.40 -0.77
CA LYS A 41 -10.04 -1.07 -0.93
C LYS A 41 -11.09 -0.31 -0.14
N ARG A 42 -12.03 0.35 -0.80
CA ARG A 42 -13.18 0.96 -0.14
C ARG A 42 -14.34 -0.03 -0.14
N ILE A 43 -14.89 -0.28 1.04
CA ILE A 43 -16.10 -1.08 1.27
C ILE A 43 -17.23 -0.10 1.54
N TYR A 44 -18.26 -0.11 0.71
CA TYR A 44 -19.36 0.85 0.75
C TYR A 44 -20.72 0.19 0.55
N THR A 45 -21.79 0.84 1.00
CA THR A 45 -23.16 0.40 0.73
C THR A 45 -23.61 0.91 -0.64
N GLY A 46 -24.06 0.00 -1.50
CA GLY A 46 -24.70 0.33 -2.78
C GLY A 46 -26.17 0.71 -2.63
N ASP A 47 -26.76 1.22 -3.71
CA ASP A 47 -28.20 1.56 -3.78
C ASP A 47 -29.10 0.32 -3.60
N ASP A 48 -28.58 -0.87 -3.83
CA ASP A 48 -29.23 -2.17 -3.62
C ASP A 48 -29.22 -2.63 -2.15
N GLY A 49 -28.57 -1.87 -1.25
CA GLY A 49 -28.45 -2.19 0.17
C GLY A 49 -27.43 -3.27 0.48
N LEU A 50 -26.59 -3.66 -0.49
CA LEU A 50 -25.48 -4.60 -0.27
C LEU A 50 -24.17 -3.85 -0.06
N SER A 51 -23.22 -4.50 0.62
CA SER A 51 -21.85 -3.99 0.67
C SER A 51 -21.09 -4.42 -0.58
N HIS A 52 -20.40 -3.47 -1.17
CA HIS A 52 -19.59 -3.59 -2.38
C HIS A 52 -18.15 -3.22 -2.10
N VAL A 53 -17.24 -3.59 -3.01
CA VAL A 53 -15.83 -3.18 -2.96
C VAL A 53 -15.47 -2.40 -4.22
N GLU A 54 -14.79 -1.28 -4.04
CA GLU A 54 -14.08 -0.58 -5.12
C GLU A 54 -12.60 -0.38 -4.76
N GLN A 55 -11.78 -0.15 -5.79
CA GLN A 55 -10.38 0.21 -5.61
C GLN A 55 -10.21 1.70 -5.84
N VAL A 56 -9.64 2.39 -4.84
CA VAL A 56 -9.36 3.82 -4.88
C VAL A 56 -7.85 4.02 -4.94
N GLU A 57 -7.38 4.71 -5.98
CA GLU A 57 -5.97 5.03 -6.12
C GLU A 57 -5.54 6.09 -5.11
N LEU A 58 -4.48 5.81 -4.36
CA LEU A 58 -3.81 6.78 -3.50
C LEU A 58 -2.54 7.28 -4.20
N ASN A 59 -2.42 8.58 -4.32
CA ASN A 59 -1.23 9.26 -4.83
C ASN A 59 -0.67 10.23 -3.78
N ALA A 60 0.48 10.85 -4.05
CA ALA A 60 1.15 11.74 -3.11
C ALA A 60 0.34 12.99 -2.69
N GLN A 61 -0.76 13.27 -3.39
CA GLN A 61 -1.64 14.41 -3.15
C GLN A 61 -3.02 14.00 -2.63
N SER A 62 -3.23 12.70 -2.35
CA SER A 62 -4.50 12.22 -1.79
C SER A 62 -4.73 12.87 -0.44
N VAL A 63 -5.88 13.52 -0.29
CA VAL A 63 -6.33 14.06 1.00
C VAL A 63 -6.96 12.91 1.78
N LEU A 64 -6.39 12.61 2.95
CA LEU A 64 -6.95 11.64 3.87
C LEU A 64 -7.96 12.31 4.78
N GLU A 65 -8.94 11.52 5.22
CA GLU A 65 -9.94 11.96 6.21
C GLU A 65 -9.27 12.36 7.54
N LYS A 66 -9.87 13.33 8.23
CA LYS A 66 -9.43 13.69 9.58
C LYS A 66 -9.74 12.55 10.56
N VAL A 67 -8.73 12.11 11.30
CA VAL A 67 -8.81 10.98 12.22
C VAL A 67 -8.93 11.46 13.65
N THR A 68 -9.89 10.90 14.41
CA THR A 68 -10.14 11.23 15.83
C THR A 68 -9.47 10.27 16.79
N GLY A 69 -9.07 9.08 16.33
CA GLY A 69 -8.44 8.08 17.17
C GLY A 69 -7.90 6.90 16.41
N ALA A 70 -7.03 6.15 17.06
CA ALA A 70 -6.45 4.92 16.53
C ALA A 70 -6.62 3.78 17.54
N VAL A 71 -7.02 2.59 17.05
CA VAL A 71 -7.12 1.36 17.84
C VAL A 71 -6.33 0.26 17.16
N VAL A 72 -5.47 -0.42 17.91
CA VAL A 72 -4.85 -1.67 17.46
C VAL A 72 -5.80 -2.82 17.76
N ARG A 73 -6.09 -3.63 16.76
CA ARG A 73 -6.93 -4.81 16.87
C ARG A 73 -6.13 -6.08 16.57
N VAL A 74 -6.32 -7.10 17.41
CA VAL A 74 -5.72 -8.41 17.24
C VAL A 74 -6.84 -9.44 17.13
N SER A 75 -6.94 -10.11 15.99
CA SER A 75 -7.91 -11.18 15.73
C SER A 75 -7.18 -12.51 15.66
N GLN A 76 -7.63 -13.49 16.45
CA GLN A 76 -6.99 -14.81 16.51
C GLN A 76 -7.25 -15.60 15.21
N PRO A 77 -6.36 -16.55 14.85
CA PRO A 77 -6.59 -17.48 13.75
C PRO A 77 -7.97 -18.15 13.87
N GLY A 78 -8.69 -18.24 12.74
CA GLY A 78 -10.02 -18.83 12.67
C GLY A 78 -11.16 -17.99 13.25
N SER A 79 -10.88 -16.75 13.75
CA SER A 79 -11.96 -15.85 14.14
C SER A 79 -12.80 -15.46 12.95
N PHE A 80 -14.12 -15.39 13.17
CA PHE A 80 -15.11 -15.05 12.16
C PHE A 80 -16.14 -14.07 12.73
N SER A 81 -16.48 -13.07 11.95
CA SER A 81 -17.62 -12.18 12.17
C SER A 81 -18.60 -12.37 11.04
N ASP A 82 -19.82 -12.78 11.36
CA ASP A 82 -20.90 -12.93 10.40
C ASP A 82 -21.34 -11.57 9.86
N TRP A 83 -22.30 -11.55 8.94
CA TRP A 83 -22.79 -10.35 8.26
C TRP A 83 -23.05 -9.21 9.24
N HIS A 84 -22.34 -8.11 9.09
CA HIS A 84 -22.44 -6.92 9.92
C HIS A 84 -22.01 -5.69 9.13
N VAL A 85 -22.54 -4.55 9.49
CA VAL A 85 -22.12 -3.25 8.93
C VAL A 85 -20.89 -2.72 9.65
N GLY A 86 -20.15 -1.85 9.01
CA GLY A 86 -19.08 -1.10 9.66
C GLY A 86 -19.64 -0.28 10.83
N PRO A 87 -19.12 -0.42 12.07
CA PRO A 87 -19.65 0.38 13.19
C PRO A 87 -19.29 1.86 13.11
N THR A 88 -18.28 2.22 12.34
CA THR A 88 -17.83 3.60 12.09
C THR A 88 -17.11 3.68 10.75
N ARG A 89 -17.13 4.86 10.10
CA ARG A 89 -16.23 5.16 8.98
C ARG A 89 -14.79 5.20 9.49
N ARG A 90 -13.90 4.49 8.80
CA ARG A 90 -12.50 4.37 9.22
C ARG A 90 -11.61 3.80 8.14
N TYR A 91 -10.31 4.04 8.27
CA TYR A 91 -9.32 3.19 7.63
C TYR A 91 -8.96 2.00 8.52
N ILE A 92 -8.67 0.86 7.88
CA ILE A 92 -8.04 -0.29 8.53
C ILE A 92 -6.77 -0.61 7.75
N ILE A 93 -5.64 -0.60 8.45
CA ILE A 93 -4.32 -0.92 7.90
C ILE A 93 -3.93 -2.30 8.42
N ASN A 94 -3.77 -3.28 7.54
CA ASN A 94 -3.41 -4.64 7.90
C ASN A 94 -1.89 -4.77 8.02
N LEU A 95 -1.40 -5.17 9.19
CA LEU A 95 0.02 -5.27 9.50
C LEU A 95 0.53 -6.71 9.40
N THR A 96 -0.18 -7.68 9.97
CA THR A 96 0.21 -9.09 9.99
C THR A 96 -1.01 -10.00 9.83
N GLY A 97 -0.75 -11.28 9.60
CA GLY A 97 -1.77 -12.31 9.44
C GLY A 97 -2.54 -12.19 8.12
N GLY A 98 -3.45 -13.11 7.88
CA GLY A 98 -4.30 -13.15 6.69
C GLY A 98 -5.76 -12.93 7.06
N GLY A 99 -6.38 -11.91 6.50
CA GLY A 99 -7.82 -11.67 6.63
C GLY A 99 -8.55 -11.87 5.30
N GLN A 100 -9.84 -12.09 5.39
CA GLN A 100 -10.75 -12.13 4.26
C GLN A 100 -12.07 -11.48 4.65
N LEU A 101 -12.60 -10.69 3.74
CA LEU A 101 -13.90 -10.03 3.86
C LEU A 101 -14.77 -10.52 2.71
N GLU A 102 -16.06 -10.70 2.91
CA GLU A 102 -17.02 -11.06 1.86
C GLU A 102 -18.04 -9.95 1.68
N VAL A 103 -18.21 -9.51 0.44
CA VAL A 103 -19.18 -8.50 -0.03
C VAL A 103 -19.99 -9.06 -1.18
N ALA A 104 -20.79 -8.24 -1.87
CA ALA A 104 -21.65 -8.66 -2.97
C ALA A 104 -20.87 -9.32 -4.12
N GLU A 105 -19.69 -8.81 -4.45
CA GLU A 105 -18.82 -9.34 -5.51
C GLU A 105 -18.08 -10.60 -5.09
N GLY A 106 -18.16 -11.02 -3.82
CA GLY A 106 -17.48 -12.17 -3.28
C GLY A 106 -16.36 -11.80 -2.28
N LYS A 107 -15.31 -12.60 -2.26
CA LYS A 107 -14.26 -12.51 -1.24
C LYS A 107 -13.16 -11.53 -1.61
N VAL A 108 -12.82 -10.67 -0.64
CA VAL A 108 -11.78 -9.65 -0.73
C VAL A 108 -10.65 -10.03 0.20
N ASP A 109 -9.43 -10.14 -0.34
CA ASP A 109 -8.24 -10.42 0.46
C ASP A 109 -7.80 -9.21 1.29
N LEU A 110 -7.44 -9.48 2.55
CA LEU A 110 -6.96 -8.51 3.53
C LEU A 110 -5.55 -8.87 4.02
N SER A 111 -4.66 -9.17 3.10
CA SER A 111 -3.26 -9.48 3.42
C SER A 111 -2.50 -8.30 4.03
N PRO A 112 -1.36 -8.53 4.70
CA PRO A 112 -0.50 -7.47 5.23
C PRO A 112 -0.15 -6.43 4.16
N GLY A 113 -0.17 -5.15 4.55
CA GLY A 113 0.05 -4.01 3.66
C GLY A 113 -1.19 -3.53 2.91
N THR A 114 -2.34 -4.23 3.01
CA THR A 114 -3.60 -3.70 2.46
C THR A 114 -4.19 -2.63 3.35
N VAL A 115 -4.81 -1.64 2.72
CA VAL A 115 -5.60 -0.61 3.40
C VAL A 115 -7.06 -0.75 2.97
N GLU A 116 -7.94 -0.82 3.94
CA GLU A 116 -9.39 -0.81 3.77
C GLU A 116 -9.94 0.57 4.16
N TYR A 117 -10.93 1.04 3.44
CA TYR A 117 -11.77 2.17 3.82
C TYR A 117 -13.18 1.65 4.07
N ILE A 118 -13.58 1.57 5.31
CA ILE A 118 -14.90 1.09 5.71
C ILE A 118 -15.89 2.26 5.66
N ASP A 119 -16.88 2.13 4.80
CA ASP A 119 -17.92 3.12 4.54
C ASP A 119 -19.31 2.47 4.34
N ASP A 120 -19.45 1.21 4.69
CA ASP A 120 -20.70 0.45 4.65
C ASP A 120 -21.39 0.41 6.01
N LEU A 121 -21.91 1.56 6.46
CA LEU A 121 -22.53 1.71 7.77
C LEU A 121 -24.00 1.27 7.83
N THR A 122 -24.59 0.93 6.69
CA THR A 122 -25.99 0.52 6.53
C THR A 122 -26.11 -0.70 5.61
N GLY A 123 -27.31 -1.23 5.46
CA GLY A 123 -27.58 -2.34 4.56
C GLY A 123 -27.20 -3.71 5.14
N LYS A 124 -26.84 -4.64 4.29
CA LYS A 124 -26.48 -6.03 4.67
C LYS A 124 -25.13 -6.13 5.37
N GLY A 125 -24.21 -5.24 5.03
CA GLY A 125 -22.84 -5.28 5.54
C GLY A 125 -21.98 -6.35 4.85
N HIS A 126 -20.92 -6.74 5.53
CA HIS A 126 -19.92 -7.70 5.08
C HIS A 126 -19.62 -8.75 6.18
N THR A 127 -18.99 -9.86 5.80
CA THR A 127 -18.38 -10.78 6.78
C THR A 127 -16.90 -10.46 6.92
N THR A 128 -16.27 -10.90 8.01
CA THR A 128 -14.81 -10.82 8.16
C THR A 128 -14.28 -12.10 8.80
N ALA A 129 -13.25 -12.69 8.22
CA ALA A 129 -12.58 -13.88 8.73
C ALA A 129 -11.08 -13.64 8.87
N ASN A 130 -10.44 -14.21 9.89
CA ASN A 130 -9.01 -14.42 9.92
C ASN A 130 -8.72 -15.82 9.35
N VAL A 131 -8.22 -15.87 8.13
CA VAL A 131 -7.95 -17.12 7.37
C VAL A 131 -6.50 -17.58 7.45
N GLY A 132 -5.63 -16.79 8.09
CA GLY A 132 -4.22 -17.11 8.31
C GLY A 132 -4.00 -18.04 9.49
N GLN A 133 -2.76 -18.54 9.60
CA GLN A 133 -2.29 -19.35 10.75
C GLN A 133 -1.80 -18.46 11.92
N GLU A 134 -1.63 -17.17 11.68
CA GLU A 134 -1.14 -16.19 12.63
C GLU A 134 -2.25 -15.21 13.02
N PRO A 135 -2.14 -14.57 14.19
CA PRO A 135 -3.03 -13.49 14.56
C PRO A 135 -2.98 -12.36 13.52
N ARG A 136 -4.14 -11.90 13.06
CA ARG A 136 -4.25 -10.69 12.23
C ARG A 136 -4.17 -9.48 13.14
N VAL A 137 -3.14 -8.65 12.93
CA VAL A 137 -2.97 -7.37 13.61
C VAL A 137 -3.31 -6.26 12.63
N SER A 138 -4.18 -5.34 13.03
CA SER A 138 -4.58 -4.20 12.21
C SER A 138 -4.68 -2.92 13.05
N ILE A 139 -4.46 -1.77 12.39
CA ILE A 139 -4.68 -0.45 12.98
C ILE A 139 -5.95 0.11 12.37
N HIS A 140 -6.89 0.52 13.22
CA HIS A 140 -8.15 1.15 12.84
C HIS A 140 -8.04 2.65 13.14
N LEU A 141 -8.19 3.48 12.12
CA LEU A 141 -8.16 4.95 12.20
C LEU A 141 -9.55 5.49 11.97
N GLN A 142 -10.23 5.86 13.05
CA GLN A 142 -11.62 6.34 13.00
C GLN A 142 -11.67 7.78 12.47
N PHE A 143 -12.58 8.06 11.54
CA PHE A 143 -12.78 9.41 11.01
C PHE A 143 -13.56 10.30 11.95
N GLU A 144 -13.35 11.61 11.85
CA GLU A 144 -14.19 12.61 12.50
C GLU A 144 -15.57 12.66 11.85
N ASP A 145 -15.60 12.70 10.51
CA ASP A 145 -16.85 12.66 9.74
C ASP A 145 -17.34 11.21 9.60
N GLN A 146 -18.50 10.96 10.16
CA GLN A 146 -19.18 9.68 10.10
C GLN A 146 -20.33 9.63 9.07
N GLN A 147 -20.44 10.66 8.22
CA GLN A 147 -21.43 10.67 7.15
C GLN A 147 -21.05 9.66 6.05
N GLN A 148 -21.83 8.60 5.94
CA GLN A 148 -21.65 7.57 4.93
C GLN A 148 -21.85 8.13 3.52
N ILE A 149 -20.99 7.69 2.59
CA ILE A 149 -21.14 7.95 1.15
C ILE A 149 -21.68 6.67 0.50
N ILE A 150 -22.93 6.72 0.03
CA ILE A 150 -23.58 5.60 -0.67
C ILE A 150 -23.10 5.61 -2.14
N GLY A 151 -22.84 4.41 -2.67
CA GLY A 151 -22.37 4.22 -4.03
C GLY A 151 -20.85 4.47 -4.21
N PRO A 152 -20.33 4.20 -5.42
CA PRO A 152 -18.90 4.33 -5.73
C PRO A 152 -18.47 5.80 -5.84
N ILE A 153 -17.22 6.09 -5.40
CA ILE A 153 -16.58 7.41 -5.51
C ILE A 153 -15.52 7.48 -6.61
N GLY A 154 -15.10 6.33 -7.15
CA GLY A 154 -13.96 6.20 -8.06
C GLY A 154 -14.26 6.36 -9.55
N GLN A 155 -15.49 6.68 -9.96
CA GLN A 155 -15.86 6.87 -11.37
C GLN A 155 -16.32 8.30 -11.61
N LYS A 156 -15.42 9.13 -12.06
CA LYS A 156 -15.73 10.35 -12.83
C LYS A 156 -15.01 10.31 -14.17
#